data_29347d632ca30619c34c04fef028017c
#
_entry.id   29347d632ca30619c34c04fef028017c
#
_cell.length_a   1.000
_cell.length_b   1.000
_cell.length_c   1.000
_cell.angle_alpha   90.00
_cell.angle_beta   90.00
_cell.angle_gamma   90.00
#
_symmetry.space_group_name_H-M   'P 1'
#
loop_
_entity.id
_entity.type
_entity.pdbx_description
1 polymer ?
#
loop_
_entity_poly.entity_id
_entity_poly.type
_entity_poly.pdbx_seq_one_letter_code
_entity_poly.pdbx_strand_id
1 'polypeptide(L)'
;MVRTTTAIVLLLLTAEVRSETVDVEYRGNVDLKTFDCRDINRSSFIQRVCYDKAQSYMIINLRGTNYHYCELPTATYDGLMGAPSMGQFYNQNIKGAGADGPYDCRTHRVPSY
;
A
#
# COMPACT_ATOMS: atom_id res chain seq x y z
N MET A 1 -48.45 37.51 -14.99
CA MET A 1 -47.33 36.75 -15.55
C MET A 1 -46.41 36.33 -14.41
N VAL A 2 -46.43 35.08 -14.08
CA VAL A 2 -45.56 34.51 -13.04
C VAL A 2 -44.27 34.08 -13.70
N ARG A 3 -43.16 34.77 -13.38
CA ARG A 3 -41.83 34.31 -13.77
C ARG A 3 -41.31 33.36 -12.70
N THR A 4 -41.29 32.11 -13.02
CA THR A 4 -40.57 31.10 -12.22
C THR A 4 -39.12 31.22 -12.48
N THR A 5 -38.37 31.80 -11.56
CA THR A 5 -36.89 31.70 -11.54
C THR A 5 -36.53 30.32 -11.03
N THR A 6 -36.06 29.48 -11.94
CA THR A 6 -35.49 28.19 -11.55
C THR A 6 -34.09 28.46 -11.01
N ALA A 7 -33.93 28.39 -9.70
CA ALA A 7 -32.59 28.42 -9.10
C ALA A 7 -31.91 27.11 -9.42
N ILE A 8 -30.90 27.15 -10.30
CA ILE A 8 -30.01 25.99 -10.52
C ILE A 8 -29.05 25.97 -9.35
N VAL A 9 -29.32 25.06 -8.41
CA VAL A 9 -28.33 24.75 -7.37
C VAL A 9 -27.26 23.89 -8.01
N LEU A 10 -26.12 24.50 -8.34
CA LEU A 10 -24.93 23.77 -8.72
C LEU A 10 -24.41 23.09 -7.46
N LEU A 11 -24.71 21.82 -7.29
CA LEU A 11 -24.01 20.96 -6.35
C LEU A 11 -22.60 20.73 -6.92
N LEU A 12 -21.64 21.51 -6.44
CA LEU A 12 -20.24 21.20 -6.59
C LEU A 12 -19.97 19.98 -5.72
N LEU A 13 -20.05 18.79 -6.33
CA LEU A 13 -19.47 17.59 -5.75
C LEU A 13 -17.96 17.77 -5.77
N THR A 14 -17.43 18.39 -4.72
CA THR A 14 -16.02 18.28 -4.42
C THR A 14 -15.79 16.83 -4.02
N ALA A 15 -15.17 16.06 -4.92
CA ALA A 15 -14.63 14.77 -4.57
C ALA A 15 -13.59 15.00 -3.46
N GLU A 16 -13.98 14.77 -2.21
CA GLU A 16 -13.02 14.72 -1.12
C GLU A 16 -12.08 13.55 -1.39
N VAL A 17 -10.84 13.85 -1.80
CA VAL A 17 -9.76 12.88 -1.84
C VAL A 17 -9.43 12.56 -0.38
N ARG A 18 -10.09 11.55 0.16
CA ARG A 18 -9.72 11.02 1.47
C ARG A 18 -8.43 10.25 1.31
N SER A 19 -7.32 10.78 1.84
CA SER A 19 -6.12 10.00 2.02
C SER A 19 -6.39 8.90 3.04
N GLU A 20 -6.22 7.65 2.63
CA GLU A 20 -6.32 6.49 3.50
C GLU A 20 -5.09 6.40 4.38
N THR A 21 -5.29 6.15 5.66
CA THR A 21 -4.23 5.90 6.62
C THR A 21 -4.34 4.47 7.13
N VAL A 22 -3.22 3.76 7.19
CA VAL A 22 -3.17 2.39 7.74
C VAL A 22 -2.20 2.33 8.91
N ASP A 23 -2.52 1.46 9.86
CA ASP A 23 -1.62 1.15 10.97
C ASP A 23 -0.63 0.06 10.53
N VAL A 24 0.65 0.40 10.60
CA VAL A 24 1.76 -0.49 10.22
C VAL A 24 2.45 -1.01 11.46
N GLU A 25 2.60 -2.32 11.55
CA GLU A 25 3.26 -2.99 12.66
C GLU A 25 4.67 -2.43 12.86
N TYR A 26 5.03 -2.14 14.10
CA TYR A 26 6.29 -1.52 14.55
C TYR A 26 6.52 -0.08 14.09
N ARG A 27 5.55 0.56 13.44
CA ARG A 27 5.70 1.93 12.96
C ARG A 27 4.56 2.86 13.35
N GLY A 28 3.31 2.39 13.32
CA GLY A 28 2.12 3.21 13.49
C GLY A 28 1.52 3.67 12.17
N ASN A 29 0.78 4.76 12.18
CA ASN A 29 -0.01 5.22 11.05
C ASN A 29 0.84 5.74 9.89
N VAL A 30 0.49 5.28 8.68
CA VAL A 30 1.10 5.72 7.42
C VAL A 30 0.01 6.19 6.47
N ASP A 31 0.17 7.40 5.93
CA ASP A 31 -0.70 7.95 4.90
C ASP A 31 -0.35 7.31 3.54
N LEU A 32 -1.33 6.70 2.90
CA LEU A 32 -1.17 5.98 1.63
C LEU A 32 -1.29 6.87 0.39
N LYS A 33 -1.30 8.19 0.54
CA LYS A 33 -1.53 9.14 -0.56
C LYS A 33 -0.60 8.91 -1.76
N THR A 34 0.67 8.57 -1.53
CA THR A 34 1.67 8.38 -2.58
C THR A 34 1.84 6.92 -3.01
N PHE A 35 1.06 6.00 -2.42
CA PHE A 35 1.18 4.58 -2.68
C PHE A 35 0.24 4.12 -3.80
N ASP A 36 0.70 3.15 -4.58
CA ASP A 36 -0.15 2.32 -5.42
C ASP A 36 -0.57 1.09 -4.61
N CYS A 37 -1.83 1.04 -4.21
CA CYS A 37 -2.38 -0.05 -3.41
C CYS A 37 -3.24 -0.97 -4.26
N ARG A 38 -3.05 -2.27 -4.10
CA ARG A 38 -3.82 -3.29 -4.79
C ARG A 38 -4.33 -4.34 -3.81
N ASP A 39 -5.63 -4.59 -3.86
CA ASP A 39 -6.23 -5.70 -3.14
C ASP A 39 -5.89 -7.01 -3.83
N ILE A 40 -5.55 -8.00 -3.03
CA ILE A 40 -5.14 -9.32 -3.51
C ILE A 40 -6.19 -10.34 -3.12
N ASN A 41 -6.67 -11.10 -4.08
CA ASN A 41 -7.66 -12.16 -3.87
C ASN A 41 -7.14 -13.57 -4.28
N ARG A 42 -5.91 -13.66 -4.78
CA ARG A 42 -5.31 -14.89 -5.30
C ARG A 42 -4.24 -15.50 -4.39
N SER A 43 -4.10 -14.99 -3.18
CA SER A 43 -3.17 -15.50 -2.17
C SER A 43 -3.92 -15.93 -0.92
N SER A 44 -3.44 -16.98 -0.25
CA SER A 44 -4.06 -17.47 0.97
C SER A 44 -3.78 -16.58 2.20
N PHE A 45 -2.76 -15.72 2.15
CA PHE A 45 -2.38 -14.90 3.30
C PHE A 45 -2.03 -13.45 2.96
N ILE A 46 -1.74 -13.11 1.72
CA ILE A 46 -1.54 -11.71 1.29
C ILE A 46 -2.88 -11.16 0.85
N GLN A 47 -3.34 -10.10 1.53
CA GLN A 47 -4.64 -9.49 1.28
C GLN A 47 -4.55 -8.17 0.54
N ARG A 48 -3.45 -7.43 0.71
CA ARG A 48 -3.23 -6.14 0.06
C ARG A 48 -1.75 -5.85 -0.06
N VAL A 49 -1.36 -5.21 -1.15
CA VAL A 49 0.01 -4.72 -1.36
C VAL A 49 -0.06 -3.25 -1.72
N CYS A 50 0.65 -2.42 -0.95
CA CYS A 50 0.81 -1.00 -1.21
C CYS A 50 2.28 -0.69 -1.44
N TYR A 51 2.61 -0.05 -2.57
CA TYR A 51 3.99 0.27 -2.93
C TYR A 51 4.15 1.74 -3.27
N ASP A 52 5.15 2.38 -2.67
CA ASP A 52 5.60 3.71 -3.01
C ASP A 52 6.90 3.60 -3.81
N LYS A 53 6.78 3.71 -5.12
CA LYS A 53 7.90 3.54 -6.05
C LYS A 53 9.00 4.58 -5.82
N ALA A 54 8.63 5.82 -5.53
CA ALA A 54 9.59 6.90 -5.31
C ALA A 54 10.46 6.68 -4.06
N GLN A 55 9.89 5.99 -3.06
CA GLN A 55 10.55 5.75 -1.79
C GLN A 55 11.08 4.30 -1.65
N SER A 56 10.81 3.43 -2.63
CA SER A 56 11.15 1.99 -2.56
C SER A 56 10.64 1.36 -1.27
N TYR A 57 9.42 1.71 -0.89
CA TYR A 57 8.81 1.32 0.38
C TYR A 57 7.50 0.57 0.12
N MET A 58 7.37 -0.60 0.74
CA MET A 58 6.21 -1.46 0.54
C MET A 58 5.54 -1.80 1.85
N ILE A 59 4.21 -1.78 1.84
CA ILE A 59 3.37 -2.28 2.92
C ILE A 59 2.60 -3.47 2.39
N ILE A 60 2.67 -4.59 3.09
CA ILE A 60 1.89 -5.80 2.77
C ILE A 60 0.96 -6.10 3.93
N ASN A 61 -0.32 -6.32 3.62
CA ASN A 61 -1.28 -6.85 4.59
C ASN A 61 -1.24 -8.38 4.56
N LEU A 62 -0.80 -8.95 5.67
CA LEU A 62 -0.78 -10.39 5.90
C LEU A 62 -1.83 -10.73 6.95
N ARG A 63 -2.93 -11.35 6.54
CA ARG A 63 -4.00 -11.81 7.44
C ARG A 63 -4.52 -10.70 8.38
N GLY A 64 -4.67 -9.49 7.87
CA GLY A 64 -5.19 -8.35 8.61
C GLY A 64 -4.14 -7.45 9.27
N THR A 65 -2.87 -7.81 9.26
CA THR A 65 -1.78 -7.01 9.82
C THR A 65 -0.92 -6.44 8.70
N ASN A 66 -0.65 -5.13 8.76
CA ASN A 66 0.21 -4.46 7.81
C ASN A 66 1.67 -4.50 8.28
N TYR A 67 2.54 -5.04 7.45
CA TYR A 67 3.99 -5.06 7.66
C TYR A 67 4.69 -4.21 6.61
N HIS A 68 5.83 -3.63 6.96
CA HIS A 68 6.57 -2.77 6.05
C HIS A 68 7.93 -3.36 5.64
N TYR A 69 8.37 -2.96 4.45
CA TYR A 69 9.64 -3.39 3.84
C TYR A 69 10.31 -2.16 3.24
N CYS A 70 11.57 -1.93 3.65
CA CYS A 70 12.33 -0.74 3.30
C CYS A 70 13.38 -1.01 2.24
N GLU A 71 13.63 -0.01 1.38
CA GLU A 71 14.57 -0.11 0.26
C GLU A 71 14.32 -1.34 -0.63
N LEU A 72 13.04 -1.65 -0.85
CA LEU A 72 12.62 -2.75 -1.70
C LEU A 72 12.53 -2.26 -3.15
N PRO A 73 13.38 -2.80 -4.05
CA PRO A 73 13.43 -2.32 -5.43
C PRO A 73 12.14 -2.59 -6.20
N THR A 74 11.84 -1.73 -7.17
CA THR A 74 10.70 -1.91 -8.08
C THR A 74 10.71 -3.28 -8.76
N ALA A 75 11.87 -3.80 -9.14
CA ALA A 75 11.98 -5.12 -9.76
C ALA A 75 11.47 -6.24 -8.84
N THR A 76 11.74 -6.15 -7.54
CA THR A 76 11.23 -7.10 -6.55
C THR A 76 9.72 -6.98 -6.39
N TYR A 77 9.20 -5.76 -6.33
CA TYR A 77 7.76 -5.51 -6.32
C TYR A 77 7.07 -6.08 -7.56
N ASP A 78 7.61 -5.80 -8.75
CA ASP A 78 7.08 -6.33 -10.00
C ASP A 78 7.12 -7.87 -10.01
N GLY A 79 8.17 -8.46 -9.50
CA GLY A 79 8.30 -9.91 -9.37
C GLY A 79 7.22 -10.50 -8.47
N LEU A 80 6.92 -9.87 -7.34
CA LEU A 80 5.85 -10.28 -6.44
C LEU A 80 4.49 -10.21 -7.11
N MET A 81 4.19 -9.08 -7.77
CA MET A 81 2.90 -8.85 -8.40
C MET A 81 2.66 -9.76 -9.60
N GLY A 82 3.71 -10.15 -10.31
CA GLY A 82 3.65 -11.05 -11.47
C GLY A 82 3.87 -12.52 -11.15
N ALA A 83 4.19 -12.88 -9.92
CA ALA A 83 4.50 -14.26 -9.56
C ALA A 83 3.28 -15.19 -9.70
N PRO A 84 3.44 -16.41 -10.24
CA PRO A 84 2.37 -17.41 -10.27
C PRO A 84 1.84 -17.73 -8.86
N SER A 85 2.72 -17.76 -7.87
CA SER A 85 2.37 -17.83 -6.45
C SER A 85 3.02 -16.66 -5.71
N MET A 86 2.20 -15.68 -5.34
CA MET A 86 2.67 -14.53 -4.57
C MET A 86 3.23 -14.94 -3.20
N GLY A 87 2.58 -15.90 -2.55
CA GLY A 87 3.00 -16.39 -1.25
C GLY A 87 4.38 -17.04 -1.28
N GLN A 88 4.66 -17.84 -2.29
CA GLN A 88 5.99 -18.46 -2.46
C GLN A 88 7.05 -17.40 -2.78
N PHE A 89 6.75 -16.47 -3.66
CA PHE A 89 7.68 -15.38 -3.98
C PHE A 89 7.99 -14.55 -2.75
N TYR A 90 6.98 -14.20 -1.97
CA TYR A 90 7.13 -13.46 -0.72
C TYR A 90 8.06 -14.20 0.25
N ASN A 91 7.79 -15.48 0.49
CA ASN A 91 8.59 -16.28 1.42
C ASN A 91 10.04 -16.43 0.99
N GLN A 92 10.29 -16.57 -0.32
CA GLN A 92 11.64 -16.81 -0.85
C GLN A 92 12.45 -15.54 -1.02
N ASN A 93 11.82 -14.40 -1.36
CA ASN A 93 12.52 -13.21 -1.82
C ASN A 93 12.35 -11.99 -0.91
N ILE A 94 11.31 -11.94 -0.06
CA ILE A 94 10.97 -10.73 0.71
C ILE A 94 11.09 -10.99 2.20
N LYS A 95 10.44 -12.02 2.70
CA LYS A 95 10.43 -12.34 4.13
C LYS A 95 11.83 -12.67 4.66
N GLY A 96 12.61 -13.41 3.90
CA GLY A 96 13.90 -13.92 4.34
C GLY A 96 13.81 -14.93 5.48
N ALA A 97 14.93 -15.48 5.90
CA ALA A 97 15.02 -16.39 7.04
C ALA A 97 15.18 -15.56 8.34
N GLY A 98 14.17 -15.60 9.22
CA GLY A 98 14.20 -14.92 10.52
C GLY A 98 13.85 -13.43 10.47
N ALA A 99 14.23 -12.71 11.54
CA ALA A 99 13.91 -11.28 11.71
C ALA A 99 14.68 -10.36 10.78
N ASP A 100 15.74 -10.87 10.12
CA ASP A 100 16.71 -10.10 9.33
C ASP A 100 16.49 -10.32 7.83
N GLY A 101 15.27 -10.11 7.35
CA GLY A 101 14.97 -10.14 5.92
C GLY A 101 15.75 -9.09 5.13
N PRO A 102 15.89 -9.24 3.80
CA PRO A 102 16.71 -8.34 2.99
C PRO A 102 16.21 -6.89 2.95
N TYR A 103 14.97 -6.66 3.36
CA TYR A 103 14.33 -5.33 3.36
C TYR A 103 13.88 -4.90 4.75
N ASP A 104 14.61 -5.32 5.78
CA ASP A 104 14.32 -5.00 7.18
C ASP A 104 14.45 -3.50 7.43
N CYS A 105 13.38 -2.87 7.84
CA CYS A 105 13.34 -1.43 8.10
C CYS A 105 14.18 -0.99 9.31
N ARG A 106 14.66 -1.90 10.13
CA ARG A 106 15.59 -1.58 11.23
C ARG A 106 16.99 -1.29 10.72
N THR A 107 17.37 -1.81 9.57
CA THR A 107 18.71 -1.69 8.97
C THR A 107 18.71 -0.95 7.64
N HIS A 108 17.58 -0.51 7.16
CA HIS A 108 17.40 0.22 5.92
C HIS A 108 16.71 1.55 6.16
N ARG A 109 16.82 2.50 5.22
CA ARG A 109 16.19 3.80 5.33
C ARG A 109 14.66 3.66 5.35
N VAL A 110 14.04 4.27 6.36
CA VAL A 110 12.57 4.36 6.49
C VAL A 110 12.12 5.73 6.00
N PRO A 111 11.28 5.80 4.97
CA PRO A 111 10.77 7.09 4.51
C PRO A 111 9.80 7.71 5.51
N SER A 112 9.73 9.05 5.51
CA SER A 112 8.75 9.81 6.30
C SER A 112 7.45 10.01 5.52
N TYR A 113 6.34 9.90 6.22
CA TYR A 113 5.01 10.12 5.66
C TYR A 113 4.18 11.04 6.53
#